data_9b83de8f59504a01b6acf45c4f35784b
#
_entry.id   9b83de8f59504a01b6acf45c4f35784b
#
_cell.length_a   1.000
_cell.length_b   1.000
_cell.length_c   1.000
_cell.angle_alpha   90.00
_cell.angle_beta   90.00
_cell.angle_gamma   90.00
#
_symmetry.space_group_name_H-M   'P 1'
#
loop_
_entity.id
_entity.type
_entity.pdbx_description
1 polymer ?
#
loop_
_entity_poly.entity_id
_entity_poly.type
_entity_poly.pdbx_seq_one_letter_code
_entity_poly.pdbx_strand_id
1 'polypeptide(L)'
;MKLIILTALILASFAVKILAVPAAPFLITFAQPAGSTFQAHLKGDEYFNWIETENKMILVKSKTSGFFEFALIKRDGKNRLILFPSGVPVIKRGHSALRTDHNIPKISREQLGKIWQSRIEERKTLDLVPANESS
;
A
#
# COMPACT_ATOMS: atom_id res chain seq x y z
N MET A 1 14.58 -48.33 11.84
CA MET A 1 15.00 -47.49 10.70
C MET A 1 13.86 -47.01 9.79
N LYS A 2 12.92 -47.87 9.42
CA LYS A 2 11.77 -47.47 8.55
C LYS A 2 10.88 -46.38 9.17
N LEU A 3 10.66 -46.38 10.47
CA LEU A 3 9.82 -45.41 11.17
C LEU A 3 10.45 -44.00 11.22
N ILE A 4 11.77 -43.93 11.36
CA ILE A 4 12.53 -42.67 11.39
C ILE A 4 12.54 -41.98 10.02
N ILE A 5 12.60 -42.77 8.95
CA ILE A 5 12.57 -42.25 7.58
C ILE A 5 11.18 -41.69 7.25
N LEU A 6 10.12 -42.33 7.75
CA LEU A 6 8.74 -41.88 7.53
C LEU A 6 8.43 -40.55 8.26
N THR A 7 8.94 -40.39 9.50
CA THR A 7 8.82 -39.13 10.25
C THR A 7 9.61 -37.98 9.60
N ALA A 8 10.79 -38.25 9.09
CA ALA A 8 11.59 -37.24 8.38
C ALA A 8 10.91 -36.76 7.08
N LEU A 9 10.23 -37.65 6.38
CA LEU A 9 9.52 -37.33 5.14
C LEU A 9 8.26 -36.46 5.40
N ILE A 10 7.60 -36.66 6.54
CA ILE A 10 6.42 -35.85 6.93
C ILE A 10 6.83 -34.45 7.37
N LEU A 11 7.97 -34.27 8.04
CA LEU A 11 8.47 -32.93 8.43
C LEU A 11 8.91 -32.09 7.23
N ALA A 12 9.39 -32.71 6.15
CA ALA A 12 9.81 -32.02 4.95
C ALA A 12 8.66 -31.40 4.13
N SER A 13 7.43 -31.85 4.37
CA SER A 13 6.25 -31.40 3.60
C SER A 13 5.66 -30.06 4.06
N PHE A 14 6.12 -29.49 5.18
CA PHE A 14 5.55 -28.24 5.74
C PHE A 14 6.34 -26.96 5.39
N ALA A 15 7.30 -27.03 4.49
CA ALA A 15 7.92 -25.83 3.95
C ALA A 15 7.00 -25.15 2.93
N VAL A 16 5.82 -24.69 3.36
CA VAL A 16 4.98 -23.78 2.57
C VAL A 16 5.73 -22.46 2.49
N LYS A 17 6.40 -22.24 1.37
CA LYS A 17 6.90 -20.91 1.02
C LYS A 17 5.65 -20.03 0.83
N ILE A 18 5.36 -19.17 1.81
CA ILE A 18 4.45 -18.06 1.62
C ILE A 18 5.12 -17.16 0.60
N LEU A 19 4.78 -17.34 -0.68
CA LEU A 19 5.13 -16.40 -1.72
C LEU A 19 4.32 -15.15 -1.42
N ALA A 20 4.99 -14.11 -0.92
CA ALA A 20 4.42 -12.77 -0.90
C ALA A 20 3.94 -12.47 -2.33
N VAL A 21 2.62 -12.32 -2.50
CA VAL A 21 2.04 -12.02 -3.81
C VAL A 21 2.52 -10.64 -4.21
N PRO A 22 3.32 -10.48 -5.27
CA PRO A 22 3.74 -9.16 -5.73
C PRO A 22 2.50 -8.34 -6.05
N ALA A 23 2.52 -7.05 -5.73
CA ALA A 23 1.47 -6.12 -6.15
C ALA A 23 1.19 -6.31 -7.65
N ALA A 24 -0.09 -6.41 -8.00
CA ALA A 24 -0.53 -6.77 -9.34
C ALA A 24 0.17 -5.91 -10.43
N PRO A 25 0.87 -6.50 -11.40
CA PRO A 25 1.61 -5.77 -12.41
C PRO A 25 0.69 -5.04 -13.42
N PHE A 26 -0.61 -5.35 -13.40
CA PHE A 26 -1.61 -4.83 -14.34
C PHE A 26 -2.36 -3.61 -13.76
N LEU A 27 -3.00 -2.87 -14.66
CA LEU A 27 -3.88 -1.76 -14.31
C LEU A 27 -5.17 -2.29 -13.68
N ILE A 28 -5.55 -1.68 -12.57
CA ILE A 28 -6.81 -1.95 -11.88
C ILE A 28 -7.74 -0.76 -12.13
N THR A 29 -9.02 -1.04 -12.36
CA THR A 29 -10.05 -0.01 -12.46
C THR A 29 -10.58 0.35 -11.09
N PHE A 30 -10.46 1.62 -10.73
CA PHE A 30 -11.00 2.21 -9.50
C PHE A 30 -12.21 3.07 -9.82
N ALA A 31 -13.23 3.04 -8.95
CA ALA A 31 -14.43 3.86 -9.07
C ALA A 31 -14.40 5.00 -8.04
N GLN A 32 -14.72 6.20 -8.50
CA GLN A 32 -14.98 7.37 -7.65
C GLN A 32 -16.42 7.33 -7.12
N PRO A 33 -16.74 7.95 -5.97
CA PRO A 33 -18.10 8.03 -5.44
C PRO A 33 -19.12 8.62 -6.42
N ALA A 34 -18.69 9.51 -7.31
CA ALA A 34 -19.53 10.12 -8.34
C ALA A 34 -19.75 9.21 -9.58
N GLY A 35 -19.31 7.94 -9.54
CA GLY A 35 -19.49 6.97 -10.61
C GLY A 35 -18.45 7.01 -11.74
N SER A 36 -17.57 8.02 -11.80
CA SER A 36 -16.46 8.03 -12.75
C SER A 36 -15.41 6.98 -12.38
N THR A 37 -14.72 6.41 -13.37
CA THR A 37 -13.68 5.41 -13.16
C THR A 37 -12.35 5.88 -13.71
N PHE A 38 -11.27 5.37 -13.14
CA PHE A 38 -9.90 5.57 -13.63
C PHE A 38 -9.09 4.28 -13.46
N GLN A 39 -7.99 4.16 -14.19
CA GLN A 39 -7.08 3.03 -14.10
C GLN A 39 -5.77 3.45 -13.43
N ALA A 40 -5.25 2.59 -12.57
CA ALA A 40 -4.00 2.80 -11.86
C ALA A 40 -3.41 1.46 -11.42
N HIS A 41 -2.15 1.47 -11.00
CA HIS A 41 -1.48 0.31 -10.42
C HIS A 41 -1.61 0.31 -8.90
N LEU A 42 -1.89 -0.84 -8.33
CA LEU A 42 -1.67 -1.07 -6.91
C LEU A 42 -0.22 -1.53 -6.73
N LYS A 43 0.52 -0.87 -5.88
CA LYS A 43 1.94 -1.09 -5.58
C LYS A 43 2.15 -1.32 -4.09
N GLY A 44 3.29 -1.95 -3.74
CA GLY A 44 3.66 -2.21 -2.35
C GLY A 44 3.41 -3.65 -1.93
N ASP A 45 3.31 -3.87 -0.63
CA ASP A 45 3.15 -5.17 0.03
C ASP A 45 2.15 -5.09 1.20
N GLU A 46 2.14 -6.09 2.06
CA GLU A 46 1.25 -6.18 3.22
C GLU A 46 1.54 -5.11 4.31
N TYR A 47 2.74 -4.52 4.31
CA TYR A 47 3.13 -3.49 5.28
C TYR A 47 2.73 -2.10 4.83
N PHE A 48 2.89 -1.83 3.53
CA PHE A 48 2.54 -0.56 2.95
C PHE A 48 2.23 -0.70 1.46
N ASN A 49 1.03 -0.30 1.08
CA ASN A 49 0.61 -0.25 -0.31
C ASN A 49 0.14 1.15 -0.70
N TRP A 50 0.21 1.47 -1.98
CA TRP A 50 -0.25 2.73 -2.56
C TRP A 50 -0.79 2.51 -3.96
N ILE A 51 -1.58 3.47 -4.42
CA ILE A 51 -2.10 3.49 -5.79
C ILE A 51 -1.25 4.46 -6.60
N GLU A 52 -0.80 4.03 -7.76
CA GLU A 52 0.09 4.80 -8.64
C GLU A 52 -0.50 4.89 -10.04
N THR A 53 -0.68 6.11 -10.55
CA THR A 53 -1.09 6.35 -11.92
C THR A 53 0.02 5.99 -12.91
N GLU A 54 -0.31 5.87 -14.21
CA GLU A 54 0.69 5.68 -15.27
C GLU A 54 1.75 6.80 -15.27
N ASN A 55 1.36 8.03 -14.94
CA ASN A 55 2.25 9.20 -14.83
C ASN A 55 3.04 9.25 -13.50
N LYS A 56 3.05 8.14 -12.73
CA LYS A 56 3.77 8.02 -11.46
C LYS A 56 3.29 8.97 -10.36
N MET A 57 2.04 9.42 -10.44
CA MET A 57 1.41 10.17 -9.35
C MET A 57 0.82 9.20 -8.33
N ILE A 58 1.03 9.49 -7.06
CA ILE A 58 0.52 8.66 -5.96
C ILE A 58 -0.87 9.14 -5.57
N LEU A 59 -1.76 8.19 -5.33
CA LEU A 59 -3.14 8.44 -4.94
C LEU A 59 -3.44 7.82 -3.58
N VAL A 60 -4.33 8.47 -2.86
CA VAL A 60 -4.92 7.95 -1.61
C VAL A 60 -6.42 8.15 -1.62
N LYS A 61 -7.16 7.28 -0.94
CA LYS A 61 -8.59 7.48 -0.72
C LYS A 61 -8.79 8.39 0.49
N SER A 62 -9.43 9.52 0.29
CA SER A 62 -9.80 10.45 1.36
C SER A 62 -10.90 9.84 2.23
N LYS A 63 -10.67 9.79 3.54
CA LYS A 63 -11.69 9.31 4.50
C LYS A 63 -12.86 10.30 4.63
N THR A 64 -12.59 11.56 4.38
CA THR A 64 -13.59 12.64 4.52
C THR A 64 -14.50 12.72 3.30
N SER A 65 -13.92 12.77 2.09
CA SER A 65 -14.68 12.91 0.83
C SER A 65 -15.07 11.57 0.21
N GLY A 66 -14.37 10.49 0.55
CA GLY A 66 -14.49 9.18 -0.10
C GLY A 66 -13.84 9.10 -1.48
N PHE A 67 -13.37 10.22 -2.03
CA PHE A 67 -12.71 10.27 -3.33
C PHE A 67 -11.28 9.77 -3.27
N PHE A 68 -10.81 9.22 -4.38
CA PHE A 68 -9.38 9.05 -4.63
C PHE A 68 -8.81 10.40 -5.05
N GLU A 69 -7.84 10.86 -4.28
CA GLU A 69 -7.19 12.15 -4.42
C GLU A 69 -5.69 11.96 -4.61
N PHE A 70 -5.03 12.94 -5.22
CA PHE A 70 -3.58 12.96 -5.27
C PHE A 70 -3.01 13.04 -3.86
N ALA A 71 -1.93 12.29 -3.62
CA ALA A 71 -1.31 12.24 -2.30
C ALA A 71 -0.29 13.36 -2.11
N LEU A 72 -0.24 13.85 -0.89
CA LEU A 72 0.85 14.66 -0.33
C LEU A 72 1.55 13.84 0.77
N ILE A 73 2.78 14.19 1.08
CA ILE A 73 3.46 13.67 2.27
C ILE A 73 3.26 14.66 3.43
N LYS A 74 2.81 14.13 4.54
CA LYS A 74 2.71 14.85 5.82
C LYS A 74 3.37 14.03 6.94
N ARG A 75 3.57 14.66 8.09
CA ARG A 75 3.93 13.97 9.33
C ARG A 75 2.69 13.81 10.20
N ASP A 76 2.53 12.63 10.78
CA ASP A 76 1.45 12.37 11.75
C ASP A 76 1.83 12.88 13.15
N GLY A 77 0.93 12.70 14.13
CA GLY A 77 1.15 13.08 15.51
C GLY A 77 2.33 12.39 16.21
N LYS A 78 2.87 11.31 15.63
CA LYS A 78 4.07 10.57 16.06
C LYS A 78 5.30 10.93 15.24
N ASN A 79 5.26 12.05 14.48
CA ASN A 79 6.33 12.54 13.60
C ASN A 79 6.71 11.57 12.45
N ARG A 80 5.86 10.60 12.10
CA ARG A 80 6.10 9.64 11.01
C ARG A 80 5.58 10.21 9.68
N LEU A 81 6.27 9.89 8.60
CA LEU A 81 5.80 10.23 7.26
C LEU A 81 4.57 9.38 6.90
N ILE A 82 3.54 10.04 6.39
CA ILE A 82 2.31 9.42 5.91
C ILE A 82 1.88 10.01 4.57
N LEU A 83 1.17 9.22 3.78
CA LEU A 83 0.43 9.73 2.62
C LEU A 83 -0.87 10.37 3.10
N PHE A 84 -1.11 11.58 2.63
CA PHE A 84 -2.28 12.39 3.00
C PHE A 84 -3.00 12.89 1.74
N PRO A 85 -4.34 12.89 1.70
CA PRO A 85 -5.09 13.40 0.56
C PRO A 85 -4.90 14.90 0.39
N SER A 86 -4.70 15.34 -0.87
CA SER A 86 -4.44 16.74 -1.21
C SER A 86 -5.69 17.62 -1.27
N GLY A 87 -6.87 17.03 -1.28
CA GLY A 87 -8.14 17.70 -1.62
C GLY A 87 -8.41 17.78 -3.12
N VAL A 88 -7.48 17.30 -3.96
CA VAL A 88 -7.64 17.30 -5.42
C VAL A 88 -7.99 15.91 -5.90
N PRO A 89 -9.25 15.65 -6.31
CA PRO A 89 -9.67 14.34 -6.76
C PRO A 89 -9.10 14.00 -8.14
N VAL A 90 -8.91 12.71 -8.36
CA VAL A 90 -8.57 12.19 -9.69
C VAL A 90 -9.79 12.27 -10.58
N ILE A 91 -9.70 13.08 -11.64
CA ILE A 91 -10.78 13.25 -12.61
C ILE A 91 -10.27 12.78 -13.98
N LYS A 92 -10.99 11.85 -14.60
CA LYS A 92 -10.76 11.48 -15.99
C LYS A 92 -11.49 12.49 -16.88
N ARG A 93 -10.76 13.37 -17.55
CA ARG A 93 -11.30 14.25 -18.59
C ARG A 93 -10.97 13.66 -19.97
N GLY A 94 -11.98 13.10 -20.65
CA GLY A 94 -11.85 12.56 -22.00
C GLY A 94 -10.91 11.34 -22.10
N HIS A 95 -10.32 11.14 -23.29
CA HIS A 95 -9.38 10.04 -23.58
C HIS A 95 -7.93 10.35 -23.16
N SER A 96 -7.69 11.47 -22.51
CA SER A 96 -6.34 11.90 -22.12
C SER A 96 -6.03 11.53 -20.69
N ALA A 97 -4.74 11.22 -20.46
CA ALA A 97 -4.19 10.89 -19.15
C ALA A 97 -4.69 11.82 -18.04
N LEU A 98 -4.84 11.26 -16.84
CA LEU A 98 -5.16 11.96 -15.60
C LEU A 98 -4.35 13.26 -15.48
N ARG A 99 -4.97 14.39 -15.87
CA ARG A 99 -4.32 15.70 -15.79
C ARG A 99 -4.39 16.22 -14.38
N THR A 100 -3.24 16.55 -13.84
CA THR A 100 -3.10 17.42 -12.68
C THR A 100 -2.99 18.86 -13.18
N ASP A 101 -4.09 19.57 -13.21
CA ASP A 101 -4.06 21.03 -13.46
C ASP A 101 -3.55 21.80 -12.24
N HIS A 102 -3.25 21.09 -11.15
CA HIS A 102 -2.71 21.61 -9.91
C HIS A 102 -1.23 21.23 -9.77
N ASN A 103 -0.44 22.13 -9.20
CA ASN A 103 0.98 21.90 -8.93
C ASN A 103 1.18 20.92 -7.74
N ILE A 104 0.81 19.66 -7.94
CA ILE A 104 0.96 18.61 -6.93
C ILE A 104 2.36 18.01 -7.07
N PRO A 105 3.17 18.05 -6.02
CA PRO A 105 4.52 17.52 -6.06
C PRO A 105 4.50 16.00 -6.25
N LYS A 106 5.39 15.49 -7.10
CA LYS A 106 5.61 14.06 -7.23
C LYS A 106 6.30 13.52 -5.98
N ILE A 107 5.75 12.45 -5.44
CA ILE A 107 6.36 11.72 -4.33
C ILE A 107 7.45 10.80 -4.88
N SER A 108 8.66 10.92 -4.33
CA SER A 108 9.80 10.12 -4.76
C SER A 108 9.75 8.68 -4.20
N ARG A 109 10.45 7.77 -4.88
CA ARG A 109 10.62 6.38 -4.39
C ARG A 109 11.31 6.34 -3.03
N GLU A 110 12.25 7.24 -2.77
CA GLU A 110 12.91 7.35 -1.49
C GLU A 110 11.93 7.71 -0.36
N GLN A 111 11.03 8.65 -0.61
CA GLN A 111 9.99 9.05 0.34
C GLN A 111 9.02 7.89 0.63
N LEU A 112 8.59 7.15 -0.39
CA LEU A 112 7.77 5.95 -0.21
C LEU A 112 8.52 4.88 0.58
N GLY A 113 9.82 4.69 0.32
CA GLY A 113 10.68 3.77 1.05
C GLY A 113 10.77 4.12 2.54
N LYS A 114 10.88 5.39 2.90
CA LYS A 114 10.87 5.84 4.30
C LYS A 114 9.55 5.54 5.00
N ILE A 115 8.42 5.72 4.31
CA ILE A 115 7.10 5.36 4.85
C ILE A 115 7.04 3.84 5.07
N TRP A 116 7.46 3.05 4.10
CA TRP A 116 7.49 1.60 4.16
C TRP A 116 8.33 1.08 5.33
N GLN A 117 9.57 1.57 5.48
CA GLN A 117 10.45 1.24 6.61
C GLN A 117 9.79 1.51 7.96
N SER A 118 9.19 2.69 8.11
CA SER A 118 8.46 3.08 9.33
C SER A 118 7.32 2.11 9.66
N ARG A 119 6.62 1.59 8.65
CA ARG A 119 5.53 0.61 8.84
C ARG A 119 6.03 -0.75 9.27
N ILE A 120 7.14 -1.21 8.71
CA ILE A 120 7.78 -2.47 9.13
C ILE A 120 8.23 -2.38 10.59
N GLU A 121 8.87 -1.28 10.98
CA GLU A 121 9.32 -1.08 12.37
C GLU A 121 8.15 -1.05 13.34
N GLU A 122 7.06 -0.35 13.00
CA GLU A 122 5.84 -0.32 13.81
C GLU A 122 5.26 -1.73 14.01
N ARG A 123 5.19 -2.54 12.96
CA ARG A 123 4.69 -3.92 13.04
C ARG A 123 5.57 -4.78 13.95
N LYS A 124 6.89 -4.71 13.78
CA LYS A 124 7.83 -5.44 14.64
C LYS A 124 7.68 -5.07 16.12
N THR A 125 7.44 -3.81 16.42
CA THR A 125 7.25 -3.35 17.81
C THR A 125 5.95 -3.89 18.40
N LEU A 126 4.87 -3.95 17.61
CA LEU A 126 3.59 -4.50 18.06
C LEU A 126 3.68 -6.01 18.31
N ASP A 127 4.41 -6.75 17.50
CA ASP A 127 4.59 -8.20 17.64
C ASP A 127 5.47 -8.57 18.85
N LEU A 128 6.25 -7.62 19.40
CA LEU A 128 7.09 -7.80 20.58
C LEU A 128 6.38 -7.48 21.90
N VAL A 129 5.18 -6.89 21.87
CA VAL A 129 4.37 -6.63 23.08
C VAL A 129 3.62 -7.92 23.43
N PRO A 130 3.96 -8.60 24.55
CA PRO A 130 3.22 -9.79 24.97
C PRO A 130 1.77 -9.43 25.29
N ALA A 131 0.83 -10.29 24.88
CA ALA A 131 -0.61 -10.13 25.04
C ALA A 131 -1.12 -10.18 26.50
N ASN A 132 -0.30 -9.85 27.48
CA ASN A 132 -0.53 -10.07 28.91
C ASN A 132 -0.82 -8.81 29.73
N GLU A 133 -1.45 -7.78 29.17
CA GLU A 133 -1.99 -6.68 29.99
C GLU A 133 -3.43 -6.33 29.58
N SER A 134 -4.34 -7.30 29.77
CA SER A 134 -5.77 -7.04 29.87
C SER A 134 -6.35 -7.92 30.97
N SER A 135 -6.19 -7.48 32.21
CA SER A 135 -6.96 -7.95 33.34
C SER A 135 -7.64 -6.77 33.99
#